data_a0008ee7f62d6bbcf9c673bc1f95ae82
#
_entry.id   a0008ee7f62d6bbcf9c673bc1f95ae82
#
_cell.length_a   1.000
_cell.length_b   1.000
_cell.length_c   1.000
_cell.angle_alpha   90.00
_cell.angle_beta   90.00
_cell.angle_gamma   90.00
#
_symmetry.space_group_name_H-M   'P 1'
#
loop_
_entity.id
_entity.type
_entity.pdbx_description
1 polymer ?
#
loop_
_entity_poly.entity_id
_entity_poly.type
_entity_poly.pdbx_seq_one_letter_code
_entity_poly.pdbx_strand_id
1 'polypeptide(L)'
;MFSKFATRRKFLNCGKLSLLFLLNSCSNLPNKVKIALQNSFYPESFKDAIPKDWKQEKINFESLQLQKNRNAILNSEFTLINDGWISSIDFSEFEKINEYALFENLDKRSIDFLGSFDQNLSSKLFPIGVVPYTIIIKNNKELITSARTSWDFLLSEKLTGKIIFPQSPRIILSIAQKINSSNSLKKLKSQAMLFDDKNMLNWLINSDAIVAIVPYSLCSKYLKIDPRLSLVFPSQGVPLMWHFLLSRSNLNNVILIKWIKSLENKSIVDKLVSHGWYLPFNSDYLQSKYKTEMLPISGPSKKCWENSWSFPVLTLSLIHI
;
A
#
# COMPACT_ATOMS: atom_id res chain seq x y z
N MET A 1 -17.84 44.62 65.00
CA MET A 1 -19.24 44.42 65.26
C MET A 1 -20.02 44.75 64.03
N PHE A 2 -20.81 43.92 63.44
CA PHE A 2 -21.66 43.81 62.26
C PHE A 2 -21.22 42.73 61.27
N SER A 3 -21.84 41.60 61.45
CA SER A 3 -21.91 40.50 60.53
C SER A 3 -22.77 40.86 59.30
N LYS A 4 -22.27 40.71 58.11
CA LYS A 4 -23.09 40.76 56.90
C LYS A 4 -23.35 39.33 56.42
N PHE A 5 -24.56 38.85 56.67
CA PHE A 5 -25.09 37.64 56.08
C PHE A 5 -25.23 37.81 54.56
N ALA A 6 -24.50 37.01 53.81
CA ALA A 6 -24.71 36.91 52.37
C ALA A 6 -26.02 36.14 52.08
N THR A 7 -26.98 36.76 51.44
CA THR A 7 -28.31 36.20 51.18
C THR A 7 -28.23 35.03 50.23
N ARG A 8 -29.00 33.97 50.51
CA ARG A 8 -29.14 32.73 49.73
C ARG A 8 -29.32 32.94 48.21
N ARG A 9 -29.87 34.08 47.77
CA ARG A 9 -30.01 34.44 46.36
C ARG A 9 -28.71 34.70 45.64
N LYS A 10 -27.68 35.22 46.29
CA LYS A 10 -26.33 35.42 45.66
C LYS A 10 -25.60 34.09 45.41
N PHE A 11 -25.80 33.11 46.28
CA PHE A 11 -25.18 31.80 46.14
C PHE A 11 -25.80 31.00 44.98
N LEU A 12 -27.10 31.13 44.75
CA LEU A 12 -27.80 30.45 43.63
C LEU A 12 -27.44 31.05 42.26
N ASN A 13 -27.12 32.34 42.18
CA ASN A 13 -26.69 32.95 40.90
C ASN A 13 -25.25 32.62 40.56
N CYS A 14 -24.35 32.45 41.51
CA CYS A 14 -23.01 31.92 41.22
C CYS A 14 -23.03 30.45 40.78
N GLY A 15 -23.91 29.62 41.36
CA GLY A 15 -24.05 28.22 40.96
C GLY A 15 -24.61 28.04 39.52
N LYS A 16 -25.48 28.93 39.04
CA LYS A 16 -25.99 28.89 37.66
C LYS A 16 -24.98 29.34 36.62
N LEU A 17 -24.09 30.29 36.92
CA LEU A 17 -22.99 30.65 36.02
C LEU A 17 -21.92 29.53 35.92
N SER A 18 -21.62 28.87 37.02
CA SER A 18 -20.65 27.76 37.00
C SER A 18 -21.16 26.53 36.24
N LEU A 19 -22.47 26.24 36.25
CA LEU A 19 -23.05 25.15 35.44
C LEU A 19 -23.09 25.47 33.95
N LEU A 20 -23.24 26.74 33.57
CA LEU A 20 -23.19 27.15 32.15
C LEU A 20 -21.79 27.07 31.56
N PHE A 21 -20.74 27.25 32.35
CA PHE A 21 -19.35 27.06 31.90
C PHE A 21 -18.97 25.57 31.77
N LEU A 22 -19.58 24.68 32.53
CA LEU A 22 -19.36 23.22 32.44
C LEU A 22 -20.09 22.59 31.25
N LEU A 23 -21.18 23.20 30.76
CA LEU A 23 -21.91 22.73 29.59
C LEU A 23 -21.27 23.14 28.26
N ASN A 24 -20.47 24.21 28.23
CA ASN A 24 -19.73 24.63 27.04
C ASN A 24 -18.39 23.92 26.86
N SER A 25 -17.91 23.14 27.82
CA SER A 25 -16.69 22.34 27.69
C SER A 25 -16.93 20.93 27.10
N CYS A 26 -18.18 20.56 26.82
CA CYS A 26 -18.54 19.26 26.24
C CYS A 26 -18.77 19.26 24.73
N SER A 27 -18.45 20.33 23.99
CA SER A 27 -18.71 20.38 22.55
C SER A 27 -17.47 20.17 21.65
N ASN A 28 -16.30 19.88 22.21
CA ASN A 28 -15.16 19.40 21.45
C ASN A 28 -14.96 17.91 21.71
N LEU A 29 -15.86 17.05 21.24
CA LEU A 29 -15.46 15.69 20.89
C LEU A 29 -14.27 15.84 19.94
N PRO A 30 -13.08 15.26 20.24
CA PRO A 30 -11.94 15.36 19.35
C PRO A 30 -12.41 14.88 17.98
N ASN A 31 -12.21 15.71 16.95
CA ASN A 31 -12.54 15.33 15.59
C ASN A 31 -11.93 13.97 15.35
N LYS A 32 -12.77 12.97 15.01
CA LYS A 32 -12.28 11.62 14.73
C LYS A 32 -11.24 11.72 13.64
N VAL A 33 -10.06 11.15 13.88
CA VAL A 33 -9.00 11.06 12.87
C VAL A 33 -9.58 10.43 11.60
N LYS A 34 -9.29 11.02 10.47
CA LYS A 34 -9.74 10.53 9.17
C LYS A 34 -8.54 10.07 8.36
N ILE A 35 -8.72 8.94 7.69
CA ILE A 35 -7.72 8.38 6.78
C ILE A 35 -8.35 8.13 5.41
N ALA A 36 -7.76 8.71 4.35
CA ALA A 36 -8.17 8.48 2.98
C ALA A 36 -7.39 7.31 2.38
N LEU A 37 -8.07 6.35 1.76
CA LEU A 37 -7.42 5.18 1.13
C LEU A 37 -8.25 4.61 -0.02
N GLN A 38 -7.56 3.98 -0.97
CA GLN A 38 -8.20 3.21 -2.04
C GLN A 38 -8.35 1.74 -1.61
N ASN A 39 -9.54 1.38 -1.15
CA ASN A 39 -9.82 0.08 -0.51
C ASN A 39 -9.43 -1.15 -1.32
N SER A 40 -9.44 -1.07 -2.66
CA SER A 40 -9.11 -2.20 -3.54
C SER A 40 -7.65 -2.66 -3.43
N PHE A 41 -6.74 -1.81 -2.98
CA PHE A 41 -5.31 -2.13 -2.89
C PHE A 41 -4.88 -2.65 -1.52
N TYR A 42 -5.73 -2.52 -0.50
CA TYR A 42 -5.36 -2.89 0.88
C TYR A 42 -6.07 -4.18 1.29
N PRO A 43 -5.33 -5.21 1.76
CA PRO A 43 -5.95 -6.42 2.28
C PRO A 43 -6.78 -6.12 3.54
N GLU A 44 -7.79 -6.96 3.83
CA GLU A 44 -8.63 -6.77 5.01
C GLU A 44 -7.80 -6.75 6.31
N SER A 45 -6.75 -7.58 6.39
CA SER A 45 -5.84 -7.60 7.54
C SER A 45 -5.14 -6.26 7.79
N PHE A 46 -4.89 -5.46 6.73
CA PHE A 46 -4.37 -4.11 6.88
C PHE A 46 -5.46 -3.13 7.35
N LYS A 47 -6.66 -3.23 6.77
CA LYS A 47 -7.80 -2.38 7.17
C LYS A 47 -8.22 -2.63 8.62
N ASP A 48 -8.16 -3.88 9.07
CA ASP A 48 -8.41 -4.26 10.46
C ASP A 48 -7.37 -3.70 11.44
N ALA A 49 -6.17 -3.40 10.95
CA ALA A 49 -5.12 -2.78 11.74
C ALA A 49 -5.23 -1.23 11.83
N ILE A 50 -6.14 -0.62 11.07
CA ILE A 50 -6.48 0.81 11.23
C ILE A 50 -7.30 0.95 12.51
N PRO A 51 -7.00 1.94 13.40
CA PRO A 51 -7.75 2.13 14.62
C PRO A 51 -9.27 2.28 14.36
N LYS A 52 -10.09 1.59 15.14
CA LYS A 52 -11.56 1.51 14.93
C LYS A 52 -12.28 2.85 15.12
N ASP A 53 -11.69 3.77 15.85
CA ASP A 53 -12.17 5.12 16.06
C ASP A 53 -11.83 6.06 14.90
N TRP A 54 -10.97 5.64 13.96
CA TRP A 54 -10.64 6.41 12.77
C TRP A 54 -11.74 6.26 11.71
N LYS A 55 -12.07 7.36 11.05
CA LYS A 55 -12.99 7.36 9.92
C LYS A 55 -12.23 7.11 8.62
N GLN A 56 -12.62 6.06 7.90
CA GLN A 56 -12.03 5.75 6.59
C GLN A 56 -12.81 6.46 5.48
N GLU A 57 -12.12 7.30 4.72
CA GLU A 57 -12.64 7.97 3.52
C GLU A 57 -12.13 7.21 2.28
N LYS A 58 -13.06 6.83 1.40
CA LYS A 58 -12.72 6.09 0.18
C LYS A 58 -12.28 7.04 -0.93
N ILE A 59 -11.12 6.78 -1.51
CA ILE A 59 -10.65 7.42 -2.74
C ILE A 59 -10.60 6.41 -3.88
N ASN A 60 -10.81 6.88 -5.11
CA ASN A 60 -10.71 6.08 -6.32
C ASN A 60 -10.05 6.90 -7.43
N PHE A 61 -8.75 6.76 -7.58
CA PHE A 61 -7.97 7.49 -8.58
C PHE A 61 -8.30 7.10 -10.03
N GLU A 62 -8.86 5.91 -10.25
CA GLU A 62 -9.24 5.41 -11.58
C GLU A 62 -10.56 6.02 -12.08
N SER A 63 -11.31 6.68 -11.21
CA SER A 63 -12.57 7.32 -11.57
C SER A 63 -12.34 8.77 -12.01
N LEU A 64 -13.18 9.26 -12.92
CA LEU A 64 -13.23 10.67 -13.30
C LEU A 64 -13.69 11.62 -12.17
N GLN A 65 -13.90 11.09 -10.96
CA GLN A 65 -14.33 11.86 -9.79
C GLN A 65 -13.16 12.56 -9.08
N LEU A 66 -12.32 13.26 -9.84
CA LEU A 66 -11.13 13.95 -9.33
C LEU A 66 -11.45 14.87 -8.15
N GLN A 67 -12.55 15.66 -8.24
CA GLN A 67 -12.95 16.58 -7.19
C GLN A 67 -13.35 15.87 -5.90
N LYS A 68 -14.05 14.72 -6.00
CA LYS A 68 -14.44 13.92 -4.83
C LYS A 68 -13.20 13.32 -4.13
N ASN A 69 -12.25 12.81 -4.91
CA ASN A 69 -11.00 12.31 -4.39
C ASN A 69 -10.19 13.41 -3.70
N ARG A 70 -10.08 14.58 -4.33
CA ARG A 70 -9.42 15.74 -3.74
C ARG A 70 -10.06 16.13 -2.41
N ASN A 71 -11.38 16.22 -2.35
CA ASN A 71 -12.09 16.54 -1.12
C ASN A 71 -11.86 15.49 -0.02
N ALA A 72 -11.87 14.19 -0.36
CA ALA A 72 -11.59 13.12 0.60
C ALA A 72 -10.18 13.24 1.17
N ILE A 73 -9.18 13.51 0.32
CA ILE A 73 -7.79 13.73 0.71
C ILE A 73 -7.67 14.98 1.60
N LEU A 74 -8.24 16.11 1.17
CA LEU A 74 -8.17 17.39 1.90
C LEU A 74 -8.90 17.36 3.25
N ASN A 75 -9.89 16.49 3.41
CA ASN A 75 -10.65 16.33 4.65
C ASN A 75 -10.09 15.24 5.55
N SER A 76 -8.96 14.60 5.19
CA SER A 76 -8.32 13.54 5.98
C SER A 76 -6.99 14.00 6.56
N GLU A 77 -6.69 13.58 7.79
CA GLU A 77 -5.39 13.83 8.43
C GLU A 77 -4.30 12.97 7.78
N PHE A 78 -4.66 11.75 7.38
CA PHE A 78 -3.76 10.80 6.74
C PHE A 78 -4.29 10.38 5.38
N THR A 79 -3.37 10.14 4.44
CA THR A 79 -3.71 9.61 3.12
C THR A 79 -2.78 8.46 2.77
N LEU A 80 -3.36 7.36 2.31
CA LEU A 80 -2.62 6.19 1.81
C LEU A 80 -2.72 6.14 0.29
N ILE A 81 -1.56 6.10 -0.35
CA ILE A 81 -1.45 6.00 -1.81
C ILE A 81 -0.46 4.89 -2.19
N ASN A 82 -0.56 4.37 -3.40
CA ASN A 82 0.53 3.59 -3.97
C ASN A 82 1.42 4.46 -4.89
N ASP A 83 2.60 3.95 -5.20
CA ASP A 83 3.60 4.65 -6.01
C ASP A 83 3.14 5.00 -7.43
N GLY A 84 2.11 4.33 -7.94
CA GLY A 84 1.51 4.64 -9.25
C GLY A 84 0.76 5.97 -9.28
N TRP A 85 0.33 6.49 -8.13
CA TRP A 85 -0.47 7.71 -8.03
C TRP A 85 0.29 8.93 -7.49
N ILE A 86 1.58 8.80 -7.21
CA ILE A 86 2.40 9.90 -6.68
C ILE A 86 2.30 11.15 -7.58
N SER A 87 2.41 11.00 -8.89
CA SER A 87 2.32 12.13 -9.82
C SER A 87 0.94 12.79 -9.91
N SER A 88 -0.09 12.17 -9.34
CA SER A 88 -1.47 12.66 -9.35
C SER A 88 -1.86 13.41 -8.08
N ILE A 89 -0.94 13.55 -7.11
CA ILE A 89 -1.17 14.19 -5.82
C ILE A 89 -0.51 15.56 -5.78
N ASP A 90 -1.21 16.54 -5.27
CA ASP A 90 -0.65 17.84 -4.90
C ASP A 90 -0.01 17.73 -3.51
N PHE A 91 1.33 17.66 -3.48
CA PHE A 91 2.08 17.51 -2.25
C PHE A 91 2.20 18.82 -1.43
N SER A 92 1.76 19.97 -1.94
CA SER A 92 1.78 21.23 -1.19
C SER A 92 0.93 21.15 0.09
N GLU A 93 -0.11 20.30 0.08
CA GLU A 93 -1.06 20.11 1.17
C GLU A 93 -0.56 19.17 2.28
N PHE A 94 0.61 18.55 2.10
CA PHE A 94 1.15 17.57 3.05
C PHE A 94 2.39 18.09 3.78
N GLU A 95 2.48 17.76 5.06
CA GLU A 95 3.59 18.10 5.92
C GLU A 95 4.72 17.06 5.83
N LYS A 96 5.91 17.49 6.21
CA LYS A 96 7.06 16.59 6.34
C LYS A 96 6.86 15.66 7.54
N ILE A 97 7.19 14.39 7.37
CA ILE A 97 7.20 13.41 8.46
C ILE A 97 8.60 13.46 9.11
N ASN A 98 8.74 14.25 10.18
CA ASN A 98 10.04 14.54 10.81
C ASN A 98 10.44 13.53 11.91
N GLU A 99 9.79 12.38 11.97
CA GLU A 99 10.04 11.39 13.02
C GLU A 99 11.16 10.43 12.61
N TYR A 100 12.39 10.79 12.92
CA TYR A 100 13.59 10.00 12.61
C TYR A 100 13.46 8.54 13.07
N ALA A 101 12.91 8.30 14.26
CA ALA A 101 12.72 6.95 14.80
C ALA A 101 11.84 6.02 13.94
N LEU A 102 11.01 6.55 13.05
CA LEU A 102 10.24 5.74 12.10
C LEU A 102 11.10 5.25 10.93
N PHE A 103 12.08 6.06 10.51
CA PHE A 103 12.91 5.78 9.34
C PHE A 103 14.13 4.91 9.66
N GLU A 104 14.60 4.88 10.92
CA GLU A 104 15.77 4.10 11.35
C GLU A 104 15.65 2.60 11.07
N ASN A 105 14.43 2.08 11.17
CA ASN A 105 14.19 0.65 11.05
C ASN A 105 13.72 0.22 9.63
N LEU A 106 13.70 1.15 8.68
CA LEU A 106 13.39 0.81 7.30
C LEU A 106 14.45 -0.12 6.70
N ASP A 107 14.03 -1.03 5.83
CA ASP A 107 14.99 -1.83 5.07
C ASP A 107 15.76 -0.94 4.04
N LYS A 108 16.91 -1.43 3.61
CA LYS A 108 17.75 -0.71 2.64
C LYS A 108 16.98 -0.35 1.36
N ARG A 109 16.12 -1.22 0.89
CA ARG A 109 15.36 -1.03 -0.35
C ARG A 109 14.33 0.09 -0.22
N SER A 110 13.69 0.19 0.96
CA SER A 110 12.79 1.29 1.28
C SER A 110 13.52 2.63 1.26
N ILE A 111 14.72 2.66 1.84
CA ILE A 111 15.58 3.85 1.87
C ILE A 111 16.05 4.22 0.46
N ASP A 112 16.54 3.24 -0.31
CA ASP A 112 17.00 3.45 -1.69
C ASP A 112 15.85 3.96 -2.58
N PHE A 113 14.63 3.45 -2.39
CA PHE A 113 13.47 3.92 -3.15
C PHE A 113 13.05 5.34 -2.76
N LEU A 114 13.01 5.67 -1.47
CA LEU A 114 12.79 7.04 -1.01
C LEU A 114 13.84 8.00 -1.55
N GLY A 115 15.09 7.58 -1.60
CA GLY A 115 16.20 8.36 -2.15
C GLY A 115 16.13 8.60 -3.67
N SER A 116 15.25 7.90 -4.39
CA SER A 116 14.98 8.15 -5.82
C SER A 116 14.09 9.37 -6.08
N PHE A 117 13.44 9.91 -5.04
CA PHE A 117 12.64 11.13 -5.10
C PHE A 117 13.47 12.35 -4.72
N ASP A 118 13.05 13.54 -5.11
CA ASP A 118 13.64 14.77 -4.57
C ASP A 118 13.42 14.88 -3.05
N GLN A 119 14.26 15.64 -2.37
CA GLN A 119 14.27 15.75 -0.91
C GLN A 119 12.96 16.30 -0.34
N ASN A 120 12.29 17.21 -1.05
CA ASN A 120 11.02 17.76 -0.58
C ASN A 120 9.92 16.69 -0.61
N LEU A 121 9.84 15.92 -1.67
CA LEU A 121 8.86 14.84 -1.83
C LEU A 121 9.16 13.68 -0.87
N SER A 122 10.39 13.18 -0.84
CA SER A 122 10.77 12.04 0.00
C SER A 122 10.52 12.30 1.49
N SER A 123 10.68 13.55 1.96
CA SER A 123 10.40 13.93 3.36
C SER A 123 8.92 13.88 3.76
N LYS A 124 8.00 13.85 2.78
CA LYS A 124 6.55 13.77 2.99
C LYS A 124 5.98 12.36 2.86
N LEU A 125 6.79 11.43 2.37
CA LEU A 125 6.41 10.04 2.10
C LEU A 125 6.94 9.12 3.21
N PHE A 126 6.07 8.40 3.89
CA PHE A 126 6.48 7.28 4.75
C PHE A 126 6.04 5.97 4.11
N PRO A 127 6.97 5.06 3.76
CA PRO A 127 6.59 3.75 3.22
C PRO A 127 5.90 2.95 4.32
N ILE A 128 4.71 2.41 4.03
CA ILE A 128 3.90 1.66 4.98
C ILE A 128 3.70 0.20 4.56
N GLY A 129 4.05 -0.11 3.32
CA GLY A 129 3.96 -1.45 2.80
C GLY A 129 4.51 -1.59 1.40
N VAL A 130 4.86 -2.81 1.05
CA VAL A 130 5.32 -3.20 -0.27
C VAL A 130 4.65 -4.51 -0.70
N VAL A 131 4.15 -4.52 -1.93
CA VAL A 131 3.48 -5.67 -2.53
C VAL A 131 4.26 -6.10 -3.77
N PRO A 132 4.85 -7.30 -3.80
CA PRO A 132 5.48 -7.81 -5.01
C PRO A 132 4.42 -8.18 -6.04
N TYR A 133 4.67 -7.89 -7.31
CA TYR A 133 3.94 -8.52 -8.39
C TYR A 133 4.32 -9.99 -8.49
N THR A 134 3.39 -10.80 -8.91
CA THR A 134 3.60 -12.24 -9.05
C THR A 134 3.04 -12.73 -10.37
N ILE A 135 3.45 -13.91 -10.76
CA ILE A 135 2.95 -14.65 -11.91
C ILE A 135 1.99 -15.71 -11.39
N ILE A 136 0.75 -15.69 -11.88
CA ILE A 136 -0.22 -16.77 -11.68
C ILE A 136 -0.33 -17.56 -12.98
N ILE A 137 -0.12 -18.87 -12.89
CA ILE A 137 -0.20 -19.79 -14.04
C ILE A 137 -1.36 -20.75 -13.80
N LYS A 138 -2.26 -20.86 -14.81
CA LYS A 138 -3.40 -21.76 -14.78
C LYS A 138 -3.09 -23.05 -15.56
N ASN A 139 -3.25 -24.21 -14.89
CA ASN A 139 -3.21 -25.56 -15.50
C ASN A 139 -1.97 -25.87 -16.35
N ASN A 140 -0.82 -25.24 -16.14
CA ASN A 140 0.36 -25.46 -16.97
C ASN A 140 1.64 -25.66 -16.13
N LYS A 141 1.90 -26.92 -15.75
CA LYS A 141 3.06 -27.26 -14.93
C LYS A 141 4.40 -27.05 -15.64
N GLU A 142 4.46 -27.19 -16.96
CA GLU A 142 5.69 -27.00 -17.75
C GLU A 142 6.20 -25.57 -17.68
N LEU A 143 5.28 -24.60 -17.74
CA LEU A 143 5.63 -23.18 -17.67
C LEU A 143 6.14 -22.77 -16.28
N ILE A 144 5.76 -23.48 -15.22
CA ILE A 144 6.16 -23.12 -13.85
C ILE A 144 7.68 -23.17 -13.69
N THR A 145 8.33 -24.18 -14.26
CA THR A 145 9.79 -24.34 -14.16
C THR A 145 10.55 -23.19 -14.81
N SER A 146 10.17 -22.81 -16.04
CA SER A 146 10.78 -21.68 -16.75
C SER A 146 10.44 -20.35 -16.09
N ALA A 147 9.20 -20.15 -15.64
CA ALA A 147 8.75 -18.96 -14.95
C ALA A 147 9.46 -18.70 -13.60
N ARG A 148 9.86 -19.76 -12.89
CA ARG A 148 10.68 -19.66 -11.65
C ARG A 148 12.07 -19.09 -11.88
N THR A 149 12.57 -19.16 -13.08
CA THR A 149 13.92 -18.72 -13.41
C THR A 149 13.95 -17.27 -13.92
N SER A 150 13.15 -16.96 -14.92
CA SER A 150 13.25 -15.72 -15.71
C SER A 150 11.90 -15.28 -16.25
N TRP A 151 11.78 -13.99 -16.56
CA TRP A 151 10.67 -13.39 -17.28
C TRP A 151 10.65 -13.74 -18.78
N ASP A 152 11.72 -14.31 -19.33
CA ASP A 152 11.84 -14.68 -20.76
C ASP A 152 10.77 -15.69 -21.18
N PHE A 153 10.24 -16.51 -20.25
CA PHE A 153 9.19 -17.48 -20.53
C PHE A 153 7.92 -16.83 -21.11
N LEU A 154 7.67 -15.54 -20.79
CA LEU A 154 6.52 -14.80 -21.33
C LEU A 154 6.56 -14.65 -22.85
N LEU A 155 7.75 -14.82 -23.46
CA LEU A 155 7.91 -14.75 -24.92
C LEU A 155 7.66 -16.08 -25.63
N SER A 156 7.24 -17.12 -24.93
CA SER A 156 6.90 -18.41 -25.51
C SER A 156 5.73 -18.26 -26.49
N GLU A 157 5.84 -18.84 -27.68
CA GLU A 157 4.78 -18.85 -28.69
C GLU A 157 3.48 -19.47 -28.18
N LYS A 158 3.57 -20.42 -27.24
CA LYS A 158 2.42 -21.05 -26.57
C LYS A 158 1.56 -20.04 -25.78
N LEU A 159 2.09 -18.86 -25.47
CA LEU A 159 1.43 -17.81 -24.69
C LEU A 159 0.86 -16.68 -25.54
N THR A 160 0.95 -16.76 -26.88
CA THR A 160 0.43 -15.72 -27.77
C THR A 160 -1.08 -15.51 -27.54
N GLY A 161 -1.46 -14.28 -27.13
CA GLY A 161 -2.84 -13.93 -26.82
C GLY A 161 -3.40 -14.60 -25.56
N LYS A 162 -2.54 -15.08 -24.63
CA LYS A 162 -2.96 -15.83 -23.42
C LYS A 162 -2.45 -15.24 -22.10
N ILE A 163 -1.91 -14.03 -22.13
CA ILE A 163 -1.40 -13.37 -20.94
C ILE A 163 -2.30 -12.19 -20.58
N ILE A 164 -2.66 -12.08 -19.31
CA ILE A 164 -3.32 -10.92 -18.75
C ILE A 164 -2.26 -10.06 -18.05
N PHE A 165 -2.11 -8.84 -18.53
CA PHE A 165 -1.20 -7.85 -17.97
C PHE A 165 -1.95 -6.79 -17.16
N PRO A 166 -1.30 -6.17 -16.14
CA PRO A 166 -1.83 -4.98 -15.51
C PRO A 166 -1.95 -3.83 -16.52
N GLN A 167 -2.92 -2.92 -16.29
CA GLN A 167 -3.12 -1.76 -17.16
C GLN A 167 -1.95 -0.77 -17.09
N SER A 168 -1.25 -0.73 -15.97
CA SER A 168 -0.12 0.18 -15.78
C SER A 168 1.03 -0.13 -16.75
N PRO A 169 1.35 0.75 -17.70
CA PRO A 169 2.46 0.55 -18.64
C PRO A 169 3.81 0.43 -17.93
N ARG A 170 3.98 1.04 -16.75
CA ARG A 170 5.21 0.95 -15.93
C ARG A 170 5.61 -0.50 -15.66
N ILE A 171 4.62 -1.34 -15.31
CA ILE A 171 4.87 -2.75 -14.97
C ILE A 171 5.42 -3.49 -16.18
N ILE A 172 4.76 -3.36 -17.33
CA ILE A 172 5.13 -4.07 -18.56
C ILE A 172 6.49 -3.58 -19.06
N LEU A 173 6.72 -2.28 -19.04
CA LEU A 173 8.01 -1.67 -19.41
C LEU A 173 9.14 -2.21 -18.52
N SER A 174 8.93 -2.26 -17.22
CA SER A 174 9.95 -2.75 -16.28
C SER A 174 10.25 -4.24 -16.46
N ILE A 175 9.23 -5.05 -16.75
CA ILE A 175 9.41 -6.47 -17.09
C ILE A 175 10.15 -6.61 -18.42
N ALA A 176 9.79 -5.82 -19.45
CA ALA A 176 10.45 -5.84 -20.75
C ALA A 176 11.95 -5.54 -20.65
N GLN A 177 12.36 -4.69 -19.71
CA GLN A 177 13.77 -4.40 -19.44
C GLN A 177 14.53 -5.57 -18.80
N LYS A 178 13.83 -6.51 -18.17
CA LYS A 178 14.43 -7.71 -17.56
C LYS A 178 14.50 -8.89 -18.52
N ILE A 179 13.77 -8.83 -19.61
CA ILE A 179 13.77 -9.87 -20.66
C ILE A 179 14.98 -9.68 -21.58
N ASN A 180 15.76 -10.73 -21.73
CA ASN A 180 16.95 -10.71 -22.59
C ASN A 180 16.56 -10.94 -24.08
N SER A 181 15.86 -9.96 -24.67
CA SER A 181 15.42 -10.03 -26.08
C SER A 181 15.31 -8.64 -26.68
N SER A 182 15.74 -8.50 -27.92
CA SER A 182 15.45 -7.31 -28.72
C SER A 182 13.93 -7.19 -28.92
N ASN A 183 13.43 -5.93 -28.87
CA ASN A 183 11.97 -5.65 -29.02
C ASN A 183 11.07 -6.38 -28.00
N SER A 184 11.56 -6.65 -26.78
CA SER A 184 10.85 -7.37 -25.73
C SER A 184 9.45 -6.77 -25.46
N LEU A 185 9.31 -5.45 -25.42
CA LEU A 185 8.02 -4.78 -25.21
C LEU A 185 7.02 -5.09 -26.33
N LYS A 186 7.45 -5.03 -27.60
CA LYS A 186 6.60 -5.36 -28.76
C LYS A 186 6.15 -6.82 -28.69
N LYS A 187 7.08 -7.72 -28.34
CA LYS A 187 6.78 -9.14 -28.17
C LYS A 187 5.81 -9.38 -27.01
N LEU A 188 5.99 -8.71 -25.84
CA LEU A 188 5.05 -8.82 -24.73
C LEU A 188 3.64 -8.33 -25.12
N LYS A 189 3.55 -7.25 -25.89
CA LYS A 189 2.24 -6.77 -26.39
C LYS A 189 1.53 -7.82 -27.24
N SER A 190 2.25 -8.59 -28.06
CA SER A 190 1.63 -9.67 -28.87
C SER A 190 1.20 -10.89 -28.03
N GLN A 191 1.75 -11.05 -26.83
CA GLN A 191 1.34 -12.11 -25.90
C GLN A 191 0.08 -11.75 -25.10
N ALA A 192 -0.29 -10.46 -25.07
CA ALA A 192 -1.41 -9.99 -24.26
C ALA A 192 -2.76 -10.48 -24.84
N MET A 193 -3.57 -11.08 -23.97
CA MET A 193 -5.00 -11.26 -24.21
C MET A 193 -5.73 -9.95 -23.92
N LEU A 194 -5.45 -9.35 -22.76
CA LEU A 194 -6.03 -8.09 -22.33
C LEU A 194 -5.16 -7.42 -21.24
N PHE A 195 -5.50 -6.17 -20.93
CA PHE A 195 -4.92 -5.38 -19.87
C PHE A 195 -6.03 -5.02 -18.88
N ASP A 196 -5.89 -5.42 -17.59
CA ASP A 196 -6.90 -5.18 -16.57
C ASP A 196 -6.22 -5.15 -15.19
N ASP A 197 -6.68 -4.31 -14.28
CA ASP A 197 -6.20 -4.27 -12.89
C ASP A 197 -7.25 -4.81 -11.90
N LYS A 198 -8.52 -4.87 -12.28
CA LYS A 198 -9.65 -5.16 -11.37
C LYS A 198 -10.08 -6.61 -11.38
N ASN A 199 -10.18 -7.19 -12.58
CA ASN A 199 -10.79 -8.50 -12.79
C ASN A 199 -9.81 -9.55 -13.34
N MET A 200 -8.50 -9.29 -13.24
CA MET A 200 -7.43 -10.14 -13.81
C MET A 200 -7.61 -11.61 -13.51
N LEU A 201 -7.87 -11.96 -12.24
CA LEU A 201 -8.01 -13.36 -11.82
C LEU A 201 -9.33 -13.96 -12.27
N ASN A 202 -10.39 -13.18 -12.32
CA ASN A 202 -11.66 -13.61 -12.89
C ASN A 202 -11.52 -13.94 -14.38
N TRP A 203 -10.84 -13.08 -15.14
CA TRP A 203 -10.48 -13.35 -16.53
C TRP A 203 -9.61 -14.60 -16.66
N LEU A 204 -8.55 -14.73 -15.83
CA LEU A 204 -7.68 -15.91 -15.87
C LEU A 204 -8.47 -17.22 -15.65
N ILE A 205 -9.39 -17.23 -14.70
CA ILE A 205 -10.18 -18.43 -14.36
C ILE A 205 -11.17 -18.79 -15.46
N ASN A 206 -11.83 -17.79 -16.07
CA ASN A 206 -13.00 -17.98 -16.92
C ASN A 206 -12.73 -17.78 -18.42
N SER A 207 -11.47 -17.60 -18.85
CA SER A 207 -11.10 -17.47 -20.28
C SER A 207 -10.01 -18.47 -20.66
N ASP A 208 -9.50 -18.36 -21.89
CA ASP A 208 -8.36 -19.14 -22.40
C ASP A 208 -7.00 -18.58 -21.95
N ALA A 209 -6.97 -17.55 -21.11
CA ALA A 209 -5.74 -17.06 -20.52
C ALA A 209 -5.05 -18.16 -19.70
N ILE A 210 -3.73 -18.19 -19.80
CA ILE A 210 -2.88 -19.17 -19.09
C ILE A 210 -2.09 -18.46 -17.98
N VAL A 211 -1.71 -17.20 -18.19
CA VAL A 211 -0.85 -16.43 -17.29
C VAL A 211 -1.51 -15.11 -16.93
N ALA A 212 -1.38 -14.70 -15.69
CA ALA A 212 -1.69 -13.35 -15.25
C ALA A 212 -0.54 -12.77 -14.39
N ILE A 213 -0.23 -11.50 -14.58
CA ILE A 213 0.77 -10.77 -13.77
C ILE A 213 0.00 -9.85 -12.84
N VAL A 214 -0.03 -10.16 -11.56
CA VAL A 214 -0.91 -9.53 -10.57
C VAL A 214 -0.13 -9.14 -9.29
N PRO A 215 -0.55 -8.11 -8.56
CA PRO A 215 -0.08 -7.90 -7.19
C PRO A 215 -0.41 -9.11 -6.31
N TYR A 216 0.57 -9.60 -5.55
CA TYR A 216 0.39 -10.81 -4.73
C TYR A 216 -0.76 -10.66 -3.73
N SER A 217 -0.97 -9.47 -3.19
CA SER A 217 -2.08 -9.22 -2.25
C SER A 217 -3.47 -9.48 -2.83
N LEU A 218 -3.64 -9.42 -4.14
CA LEU A 218 -4.93 -9.65 -4.81
C LEU A 218 -5.20 -11.14 -5.07
N CYS A 219 -4.17 -11.99 -5.15
CA CYS A 219 -4.33 -13.39 -5.54
C CYS A 219 -4.37 -14.39 -4.38
N SER A 220 -3.94 -14.02 -3.18
CA SER A 220 -3.84 -14.92 -2.04
C SER A 220 -5.14 -15.68 -1.71
N LYS A 221 -6.29 -15.02 -1.88
CA LYS A 221 -7.61 -15.64 -1.69
C LYS A 221 -7.91 -16.70 -2.77
N TYR A 222 -7.64 -16.41 -4.02
CA TYR A 222 -7.93 -17.31 -5.16
C TYR A 222 -7.05 -18.55 -5.14
N LEU A 223 -5.80 -18.42 -4.74
CA LEU A 223 -4.87 -19.54 -4.61
C LEU A 223 -5.32 -20.59 -3.58
N LYS A 224 -6.11 -20.18 -2.58
CA LYS A 224 -6.65 -21.10 -1.56
C LYS A 224 -7.85 -21.90 -2.05
N ILE A 225 -8.60 -21.39 -3.03
CA ILE A 225 -9.87 -21.98 -3.45
C ILE A 225 -9.81 -22.63 -4.84
N ASP A 226 -8.85 -22.27 -5.69
CA ASP A 226 -8.72 -22.84 -7.04
C ASP A 226 -7.39 -23.58 -7.22
N PRO A 227 -7.39 -24.92 -7.16
CA PRO A 227 -6.16 -25.74 -7.26
C PRO A 227 -5.50 -25.69 -8.65
N ARG A 228 -6.19 -25.13 -9.67
CA ARG A 228 -5.63 -24.96 -11.02
C ARG A 228 -4.59 -23.84 -11.05
N LEU A 229 -4.60 -22.94 -10.08
CA LEU A 229 -3.73 -21.76 -10.03
C LEU A 229 -2.43 -22.09 -9.31
N SER A 230 -1.33 -21.71 -9.92
CA SER A 230 0.01 -21.82 -9.34
C SER A 230 0.66 -20.46 -9.22
N LEU A 231 1.16 -20.13 -8.03
CA LEU A 231 1.90 -18.92 -7.72
C LEU A 231 3.37 -19.10 -8.10
N VAL A 232 3.95 -18.16 -8.82
CA VAL A 232 5.36 -18.18 -9.20
C VAL A 232 6.02 -16.82 -8.99
N PHE A 233 7.20 -16.84 -8.38
CA PHE A 233 8.12 -15.72 -8.28
C PHE A 233 9.43 -16.08 -8.99
N PRO A 234 9.82 -15.36 -10.06
CA PRO A 234 11.08 -15.59 -10.76
C PRO A 234 12.28 -15.31 -9.87
N SER A 235 13.32 -16.14 -9.93
CA SER A 235 14.58 -15.85 -9.22
C SER A 235 15.28 -14.58 -9.73
N GLN A 236 14.91 -14.11 -10.92
CA GLN A 236 15.35 -12.85 -11.52
C GLN A 236 14.76 -11.61 -10.81
N GLY A 237 13.84 -11.81 -9.87
CA GLY A 237 13.13 -10.75 -9.14
C GLY A 237 11.79 -10.39 -9.74
N VAL A 238 11.07 -9.53 -9.06
CA VAL A 238 9.73 -9.06 -9.44
C VAL A 238 9.59 -7.53 -9.26
N PRO A 239 8.67 -6.90 -10.00
CA PRO A 239 8.30 -5.52 -9.73
C PRO A 239 7.68 -5.38 -8.33
N LEU A 240 8.00 -4.29 -7.64
CA LEU A 240 7.47 -3.98 -6.30
C LEU A 240 6.53 -2.77 -6.39
N MET A 241 5.32 -2.92 -5.87
CA MET A 241 4.37 -1.81 -5.69
C MET A 241 4.49 -1.30 -4.27
N TRP A 242 4.85 -0.05 -4.12
CA TRP A 242 5.00 0.61 -2.82
C TRP A 242 3.72 1.33 -2.40
N HIS A 243 3.47 1.32 -1.10
CA HIS A 243 2.40 2.06 -0.49
C HIS A 243 2.97 3.06 0.51
N PHE A 244 2.51 4.29 0.40
CA PHE A 244 2.97 5.41 1.20
C PHE A 244 1.86 5.98 2.04
N LEU A 245 2.25 6.44 3.21
CA LEU A 245 1.47 7.27 4.09
C LEU A 245 1.91 8.71 3.92
N LEU A 246 0.95 9.60 3.83
CA LEU A 246 1.07 11.05 3.81
C LEU A 246 0.36 11.62 5.02
N SER A 247 0.89 12.68 5.64
CA SER A 247 0.29 13.38 6.77
C SER A 247 0.05 14.85 6.43
N ARG A 248 -1.12 15.37 6.80
CA ARG A 248 -1.47 16.80 6.66
C ARG A 248 -1.26 17.60 7.95
N SER A 249 -0.87 16.96 9.04
CA SER A 249 -0.75 17.61 10.33
C SER A 249 0.47 17.13 11.10
N ASN A 250 1.30 18.08 11.54
CA ASN A 250 2.40 17.81 12.46
C ASN A 250 1.91 17.48 13.88
N LEU A 251 0.68 17.88 14.24
CA LEU A 251 0.12 17.70 15.58
C LEU A 251 -0.27 16.26 15.89
N ASN A 252 -0.44 15.42 14.86
CA ASN A 252 -0.88 14.03 15.01
C ASN A 252 0.26 12.99 14.93
N ASN A 253 1.52 13.43 14.99
CA ASN A 253 2.67 12.53 14.87
C ASN A 253 2.67 11.45 15.97
N VAL A 254 2.25 11.75 17.19
CA VAL A 254 2.17 10.76 18.29
C VAL A 254 1.16 9.64 17.97
N ILE A 255 -0.01 10.01 17.43
CA ILE A 255 -1.05 9.08 17.03
C ILE A 255 -0.55 8.22 15.85
N LEU A 256 0.09 8.85 14.88
CA LEU A 256 0.71 8.21 13.72
C LEU A 256 1.77 7.19 14.15
N ILE A 257 2.73 7.59 14.97
CA ILE A 257 3.80 6.72 15.49
C ILE A 257 3.21 5.52 16.22
N LYS A 258 2.22 5.76 17.08
CA LYS A 258 1.55 4.68 17.82
C LYS A 258 0.89 3.68 16.89
N TRP A 259 0.23 4.15 15.84
CA TRP A 259 -0.39 3.27 14.85
C TRP A 259 0.65 2.50 14.05
N ILE A 260 1.68 3.15 13.48
CA ILE A 260 2.76 2.48 12.74
C ILE A 260 3.42 1.41 13.61
N LYS A 261 3.75 1.72 14.87
CA LYS A 261 4.31 0.74 15.82
C LYS A 261 3.34 -0.42 16.11
N SER A 262 2.03 -0.20 16.03
CA SER A 262 1.07 -1.29 16.20
C SER A 262 1.05 -2.26 15.01
N LEU A 263 1.35 -1.79 13.79
CA LEU A 263 1.49 -2.64 12.59
C LEU A 263 2.64 -3.64 12.72
N GLU A 264 3.65 -3.30 13.53
CA GLU A 264 4.79 -4.18 13.81
C GLU A 264 4.46 -5.32 14.80
N ASN A 265 3.20 -5.46 15.23
CA ASN A 265 2.81 -6.61 16.07
C ASN A 265 2.89 -7.89 15.25
N LYS A 266 3.54 -8.94 15.82
CA LYS A 266 3.76 -10.22 15.11
C LYS A 266 2.49 -10.79 14.49
N SER A 267 1.37 -10.80 15.23
CA SER A 267 0.09 -11.32 14.72
C SER A 267 -0.44 -10.52 13.52
N ILE A 268 -0.19 -9.21 13.48
CA ILE A 268 -0.56 -8.35 12.35
C ILE A 268 0.38 -8.62 11.17
N VAL A 269 1.70 -8.66 11.43
CA VAL A 269 2.71 -8.94 10.40
C VAL A 269 2.47 -10.29 9.73
N ASP A 270 2.25 -11.36 10.51
CA ASP A 270 1.98 -12.70 9.98
C ASP A 270 0.74 -12.71 9.06
N LYS A 271 -0.33 -12.01 9.47
CA LYS A 271 -1.54 -11.85 8.64
C LYS A 271 -1.26 -11.05 7.38
N LEU A 272 -0.54 -9.94 7.45
CA LEU A 272 -0.21 -9.11 6.30
C LEU A 272 0.61 -9.90 5.28
N VAL A 273 1.67 -10.55 5.73
CA VAL A 273 2.55 -11.35 4.87
C VAL A 273 1.82 -12.53 4.25
N SER A 274 0.91 -13.20 5.00
CA SER A 274 0.08 -14.28 4.44
C SER A 274 -0.88 -13.81 3.33
N HIS A 275 -1.11 -12.50 3.24
CA HIS A 275 -1.87 -11.85 2.17
C HIS A 275 -0.98 -11.14 1.14
N GLY A 276 0.33 -11.40 1.15
CA GLY A 276 1.25 -10.81 0.17
C GLY A 276 1.59 -9.33 0.38
N TRP A 277 1.35 -8.83 1.60
CA TRP A 277 1.69 -7.47 2.01
C TRP A 277 2.86 -7.51 2.98
N TYR A 278 3.96 -6.86 2.63
CA TYR A 278 5.17 -6.83 3.44
C TYR A 278 5.36 -5.45 4.05
N LEU A 279 5.78 -5.39 5.30
CA LEU A 279 6.17 -4.13 5.93
C LEU A 279 7.55 -3.71 5.41
N PRO A 280 7.81 -2.39 5.29
CA PRO A 280 9.05 -1.85 4.73
C PRO A 280 10.20 -1.81 5.74
N PHE A 281 10.16 -2.64 6.78
CA PHE A 281 11.14 -2.66 7.85
C PHE A 281 12.22 -3.73 7.62
N ASN A 282 13.38 -3.49 8.20
CA ASN A 282 14.50 -4.42 8.20
C ASN A 282 14.07 -5.76 8.84
N SER A 283 14.40 -6.87 8.17
CA SER A 283 14.04 -8.22 8.64
C SER A 283 14.67 -8.54 9.99
N ASP A 284 15.94 -8.14 10.20
CA ASP A 284 16.67 -8.42 11.45
C ASP A 284 16.06 -7.63 12.61
N TYR A 285 15.61 -6.39 12.36
CA TYR A 285 14.84 -5.60 13.33
C TYR A 285 13.54 -6.32 13.74
N LEU A 286 12.75 -6.79 12.77
CA LEU A 286 11.50 -7.49 13.04
C LEU A 286 11.75 -8.82 13.78
N GLN A 287 12.78 -9.60 13.38
CA GLN A 287 13.15 -10.85 14.04
C GLN A 287 13.61 -10.64 15.47
N SER A 288 14.47 -9.65 15.73
CA SER A 288 14.91 -9.31 17.08
C SER A 288 13.75 -8.93 18.00
N LYS A 289 12.76 -8.21 17.45
CA LYS A 289 11.55 -7.81 18.18
C LYS A 289 10.66 -9.00 18.54
N TYR A 290 10.58 -10.03 17.70
CA TYR A 290 9.70 -11.17 17.95
C TYR A 290 10.35 -12.31 18.72
N LYS A 291 11.68 -12.32 18.85
CA LYS A 291 12.46 -13.40 19.46
C LYS A 291 12.16 -14.81 18.88
N THR A 292 11.64 -14.85 17.67
CA THR A 292 11.26 -16.07 16.94
C THR A 292 11.53 -15.88 15.47
N GLU A 293 11.92 -16.96 14.79
CA GLU A 293 12.00 -16.93 13.32
C GLU A 293 10.62 -16.61 12.72
N MET A 294 10.60 -15.74 11.73
CA MET A 294 9.39 -15.56 10.92
C MET A 294 9.18 -16.86 10.14
N LEU A 295 7.98 -17.43 10.24
CA LEU A 295 7.64 -18.63 9.49
C LEU A 295 7.92 -18.39 7.99
N PRO A 296 8.49 -19.38 7.26
CA PRO A 296 8.64 -19.31 5.83
C PRO A 296 7.24 -19.25 5.22
N ILE A 297 6.82 -18.06 4.87
CA ILE A 297 5.54 -17.83 4.24
C ILE A 297 5.74 -18.06 2.74
N SER A 298 4.70 -18.54 2.07
CA SER A 298 4.62 -18.72 0.62
C SER A 298 4.77 -17.38 -0.12
N GLY A 299 5.98 -16.85 -0.12
CA GLY A 299 6.36 -15.56 -0.71
C GLY A 299 7.59 -15.69 -1.60
N PRO A 300 8.13 -14.57 -2.09
CA PRO A 300 9.36 -14.56 -2.86
C PRO A 300 10.51 -15.19 -2.06
N SER A 301 11.31 -16.03 -2.72
CA SER A 301 12.56 -16.53 -2.13
C SER A 301 13.51 -15.35 -1.83
N LYS A 302 14.49 -15.55 -0.94
CA LYS A 302 15.50 -14.52 -0.63
C LYS A 302 16.15 -14.00 -1.91
N LYS A 303 16.56 -14.87 -2.83
CA LYS A 303 17.14 -14.49 -4.12
C LYS A 303 16.18 -13.67 -4.98
N CYS A 304 14.90 -14.07 -5.06
CA CYS A 304 13.90 -13.30 -5.78
C CYS A 304 13.74 -11.91 -5.15
N TRP A 305 13.64 -11.85 -3.84
CA TRP A 305 13.46 -10.60 -3.10
C TRP A 305 14.64 -9.64 -3.29
N GLU A 306 15.88 -10.15 -3.24
CA GLU A 306 17.09 -9.36 -3.47
C GLU A 306 17.16 -8.78 -4.90
N ASN A 307 16.69 -9.53 -5.89
CA ASN A 307 16.67 -9.12 -7.29
C ASN A 307 15.43 -8.31 -7.70
N SER A 308 14.46 -8.14 -6.80
CA SER A 308 13.25 -7.37 -7.07
C SER A 308 13.55 -5.87 -7.17
N TRP A 309 12.72 -5.16 -7.93
CA TRP A 309 12.98 -3.76 -8.26
C TRP A 309 11.76 -2.87 -8.06
N SER A 310 12.04 -1.60 -7.76
CA SER A 310 11.05 -0.53 -7.67
C SER A 310 10.97 0.23 -9.00
N PHE A 311 9.87 0.92 -9.22
CA PHE A 311 9.70 1.73 -10.43
C PHE A 311 10.17 3.16 -10.19
N PRO A 312 10.83 3.79 -11.15
CA PRO A 312 10.98 5.23 -11.13
C PRO A 312 9.60 5.90 -11.22
N VAL A 313 9.47 7.07 -10.60
CA VAL A 313 8.27 7.90 -10.77
C VAL A 313 8.17 8.27 -12.26
N LEU A 314 7.03 8.02 -12.86
CA LEU A 314 6.80 8.46 -14.23
C LEU A 314 6.75 9.98 -14.25
N THR A 315 7.67 10.60 -14.96
CA THR A 315 7.50 11.98 -15.38
C THR A 315 6.33 12.07 -16.37
N LEU A 316 5.60 13.18 -16.37
CA LEU A 316 4.43 13.39 -17.25
C LEU A 316 4.71 13.08 -18.73
N SER A 317 5.98 13.17 -19.19
CA SER A 317 6.41 12.84 -20.54
C SER A 317 6.31 11.36 -20.91
N LEU A 318 6.23 10.43 -19.94
CA LEU A 318 6.09 8.99 -20.17
C LEU A 318 4.64 8.48 -20.11
N ILE A 319 3.69 9.33 -19.73
CA ILE A 319 2.25 8.96 -19.65
C ILE A 319 1.62 8.94 -21.05
N HIS A 320 2.26 9.52 -22.05
CA HIS A 320 1.73 9.65 -23.43
C HIS A 320 2.30 8.62 -24.44
N ILE A 321 2.94 7.54 -23.98
CA ILE A 321 3.38 6.41 -24.78
C ILE A 321 2.32 5.30 -24.71
#